data_af9e6247cfecade09afe342010d15ab2
#
_entry.id   af9e6247cfecade09afe342010d15ab2
#
_cell.length_a   1.000
_cell.length_b   1.000
_cell.length_c   1.000
_cell.angle_alpha   90.00
_cell.angle_beta   90.00
_cell.angle_gamma   90.00
#
_symmetry.space_group_name_H-M   'P 1'
#
loop_
_entity.id
_entity.type
_entity.pdbx_description
1 polymer ?
#
loop_
_entity_poly.entity_id
_entity_poly.type
_entity_poly.pdbx_seq_one_letter_code
_entity_poly.pdbx_strand_id
1 'polypeptide(L)'
;NDSTLVVTRANSATIYLAISTNFINYKDISGDPVKRNKVYLKNAGKNYTKALQAHISEYQKYYNRVSLDLGRTAQADKPTDIRVKEFATANDPHLVALYFQFGRYLLISSSQPGGQPANLQGIWNQKLNPAWKCRYTTNINAEMNYWPAEVTNLPEMHEPFLQMIKELYENGQEAAREMYGCRGWMLHHNTDLWRMNGAVDKAYCGPWPTCNAWLCHHLWDRYLY
;
A
#
# COMPACT_ATOMS: atom_id res chain seq x y z
N ASN A 1 32.70 -11.21 12.27
CA ASN A 1 31.98 -12.19 11.48
C ASN A 1 30.87 -11.48 10.69
N ASP A 2 30.86 -11.58 9.37
CA ASP A 2 29.94 -10.84 8.50
C ASP A 2 28.47 -11.26 8.62
N SER A 3 28.19 -12.31 9.35
CA SER A 3 26.85 -12.88 9.52
C SER A 3 26.28 -12.74 10.95
N THR A 4 27.05 -12.18 11.89
CA THR A 4 26.64 -12.16 13.29
C THR A 4 26.94 -10.81 13.94
N LEU A 5 25.90 -10.19 14.52
CA LEU A 5 26.03 -9.06 15.41
C LEU A 5 25.91 -9.55 16.86
N VAL A 6 26.91 -9.28 17.68
CA VAL A 6 26.92 -9.67 19.09
C VAL A 6 26.83 -8.44 19.98
N VAL A 7 25.81 -8.42 20.84
CA VAL A 7 25.65 -7.37 21.87
C VAL A 7 25.87 -8.00 23.23
N THR A 8 26.85 -7.48 24.00
CA THR A 8 27.18 -7.99 25.31
C THR A 8 27.06 -6.90 26.38
N ARG A 9 26.69 -7.28 27.59
CA ARG A 9 26.61 -6.40 28.79
C ARG A 9 25.69 -5.17 28.56
N ALA A 10 24.59 -5.34 27.82
CA ALA A 10 23.61 -4.30 27.58
C ALA A 10 22.26 -4.70 28.18
N ASN A 11 21.55 -3.76 28.80
CA ASN A 11 20.18 -3.94 29.28
C ASN A 11 19.16 -3.88 28.17
N SER A 12 19.49 -3.20 27.07
CA SER A 12 18.65 -3.07 25.87
C SER A 12 19.51 -2.81 24.65
N ALA A 13 18.98 -3.12 23.46
CA ALA A 13 19.60 -2.80 22.19
C ALA A 13 18.52 -2.28 21.21
N THR A 14 18.85 -1.25 20.46
CA THR A 14 18.01 -0.74 19.37
C THR A 14 18.75 -0.91 18.07
N ILE A 15 18.11 -1.56 17.09
CA ILE A 15 18.69 -1.80 15.77
C ILE A 15 17.93 -0.94 14.77
N TYR A 16 18.63 -0.08 14.05
CA TYR A 16 18.09 0.69 12.92
C TYR A 16 18.47 0.01 11.61
N LEU A 17 17.46 -0.33 10.82
CA LEU A 17 17.64 -0.96 9.51
C LEU A 17 17.14 0.00 8.43
N ALA A 18 18.01 0.34 7.47
CA ALA A 18 17.64 1.08 6.28
C ALA A 18 17.84 0.20 5.05
N ILE A 19 16.81 0.12 4.21
CA ILE A 19 16.81 -0.66 2.98
C ILE A 19 16.39 0.24 1.84
N SER A 20 17.18 0.28 0.78
CA SER A 20 16.88 1.03 -0.43
C SER A 20 17.31 0.24 -1.67
N THR A 21 16.71 0.57 -2.79
CA THR A 21 17.12 0.11 -4.11
C THR A 21 17.64 1.28 -4.95
N ASN A 22 18.12 0.99 -6.13
CA ASN A 22 18.49 1.97 -7.14
C ASN A 22 17.28 2.55 -7.90
N PHE A 23 16.07 2.06 -7.67
CA PHE A 23 14.86 2.53 -8.31
C PHE A 23 14.55 4.00 -7.94
N ILE A 24 14.36 4.86 -8.93
CA ILE A 24 13.88 6.24 -8.79
C ILE A 24 12.42 6.32 -9.22
N ASN A 25 12.13 5.85 -10.44
CA ASN A 25 10.80 5.72 -11.00
C ASN A 25 10.79 4.61 -12.08
N TYR A 26 9.66 4.38 -12.70
CA TYR A 26 9.48 3.29 -13.67
C TYR A 26 10.33 3.41 -14.96
N LYS A 27 10.99 4.54 -15.19
CA LYS A 27 11.91 4.80 -16.32
C LYS A 27 13.37 4.98 -15.86
N ASP A 28 13.63 5.04 -14.55
CA ASP A 28 14.95 5.43 -14.03
C ASP A 28 15.36 4.57 -12.82
N ILE A 29 16.46 3.86 -12.98
CA ILE A 29 17.12 3.05 -11.96
C ILE A 29 18.53 3.55 -11.61
N SER A 30 18.83 4.81 -11.85
CA SER A 30 20.16 5.40 -11.61
C SER A 30 20.41 5.80 -10.14
N GLY A 31 19.47 5.53 -9.24
CA GLY A 31 19.60 5.87 -7.82
C GLY A 31 20.75 5.16 -7.11
N ASP A 32 21.32 5.83 -6.13
CA ASP A 32 22.37 5.27 -5.26
C ASP A 32 21.78 4.78 -3.91
N PRO A 33 21.57 3.47 -3.73
CA PRO A 33 21.00 2.92 -2.51
C PRO A 33 21.89 3.12 -1.28
N VAL A 34 23.21 3.15 -1.46
CA VAL A 34 24.15 3.36 -0.35
C VAL A 34 24.02 4.77 0.19
N LYS A 35 23.99 5.75 -0.71
CA LYS A 35 23.80 7.16 -0.34
C LYS A 35 22.44 7.39 0.35
N ARG A 36 21.39 6.81 -0.18
CA ARG A 36 20.03 6.85 0.43
C ARG A 36 20.02 6.28 1.84
N ASN A 37 20.56 5.09 2.04
CA ASN A 37 20.61 4.43 3.34
C ASN A 37 21.42 5.23 4.37
N LYS A 38 22.54 5.83 3.96
CA LYS A 38 23.33 6.74 4.83
C LYS A 38 22.50 7.95 5.30
N VAL A 39 21.71 8.54 4.41
CA VAL A 39 20.82 9.66 4.76
C VAL A 39 19.74 9.22 5.73
N TYR A 40 19.07 8.11 5.49
CA TYR A 40 18.01 7.58 6.36
C TYR A 40 18.54 7.25 7.76
N LEU A 41 19.66 6.55 7.87
CA LEU A 41 20.27 6.23 9.17
C LEU A 41 20.75 7.48 9.91
N LYS A 42 21.27 8.48 9.20
CA LYS A 42 21.64 9.78 9.80
C LYS A 42 20.41 10.50 10.37
N ASN A 43 19.30 10.50 9.64
CA ASN A 43 18.08 11.22 10.01
C ASN A 43 17.27 10.48 11.10
N ALA A 44 17.38 9.15 11.20
CA ALA A 44 16.71 8.37 12.24
C ALA A 44 17.15 8.78 13.65
N GLY A 45 18.34 9.38 13.80
CA GLY A 45 18.89 9.75 15.09
C GLY A 45 19.30 8.55 15.94
N LYS A 46 19.65 8.81 17.19
CA LYS A 46 20.12 7.77 18.13
C LYS A 46 19.22 7.60 19.36
N ASN A 47 18.09 8.30 19.40
CA ASN A 47 17.17 8.28 20.54
C ASN A 47 15.86 7.56 20.14
N TYR A 48 15.71 6.34 20.61
CA TYR A 48 14.54 5.51 20.36
C TYR A 48 13.22 6.18 20.79
N THR A 49 13.18 6.80 21.96
CA THR A 49 11.97 7.45 22.47
C THR A 49 11.52 8.61 21.56
N LYS A 50 12.46 9.41 21.09
CA LYS A 50 12.14 10.50 20.14
C LYS A 50 11.68 9.95 18.79
N ALA A 51 12.31 8.88 18.29
CA ALA A 51 11.92 8.24 17.05
C ALA A 51 10.50 7.63 17.16
N LEU A 52 10.19 6.96 18.27
CA LEU A 52 8.86 6.41 18.55
C LEU A 52 7.80 7.51 18.63
N GLN A 53 8.06 8.60 19.34
CA GLN A 53 7.14 9.73 19.43
C GLN A 53 6.88 10.38 18.07
N ALA A 54 7.92 10.56 17.27
CA ALA A 54 7.80 11.09 15.91
C ALA A 54 6.95 10.15 15.03
N HIS A 55 7.17 8.85 15.10
CA HIS A 55 6.39 7.84 14.38
C HIS A 55 4.91 7.88 14.78
N ILE A 56 4.62 7.90 16.09
CA ILE A 56 3.24 7.97 16.60
C ILE A 56 2.58 9.28 16.15
N SER A 57 3.26 10.41 16.29
CA SER A 57 2.72 11.72 15.88
C SER A 57 2.42 11.76 14.38
N GLU A 58 3.29 11.22 13.54
CA GLU A 58 3.08 11.16 12.09
C GLU A 58 1.87 10.29 11.73
N TYR A 59 1.77 9.10 12.32
CA TYR A 59 0.63 8.21 12.12
C TYR A 59 -0.69 8.84 12.57
N GLN A 60 -0.71 9.48 13.74
CA GLN A 60 -1.90 10.09 14.32
C GLN A 60 -2.45 11.26 13.50
N LYS A 61 -1.65 11.93 12.67
CA LYS A 61 -2.13 12.98 11.74
C LYS A 61 -3.25 12.47 10.83
N TYR A 62 -3.16 11.21 10.43
CA TYR A 62 -4.15 10.56 9.58
C TYR A 62 -5.17 9.77 10.39
N TYR A 63 -4.70 8.98 11.34
CA TYR A 63 -5.55 8.07 12.11
C TYR A 63 -6.64 8.81 12.89
N ASN A 64 -6.30 9.92 13.56
CA ASN A 64 -7.20 10.66 14.42
C ASN A 64 -8.26 11.50 13.66
N ARG A 65 -8.21 11.56 12.33
CA ARG A 65 -9.19 12.30 11.53
C ARG A 65 -10.59 11.70 11.56
N VAL A 66 -10.69 10.40 11.82
CA VAL A 66 -11.96 9.67 11.84
C VAL A 66 -11.99 8.72 13.01
N SER A 67 -13.07 8.75 13.76
CA SER A 67 -13.39 7.77 14.79
C SER A 67 -14.78 7.17 14.52
N LEU A 68 -14.93 5.89 14.83
CA LEU A 68 -16.20 5.18 14.75
C LEU A 68 -16.47 4.53 16.09
N ASP A 69 -17.56 4.93 16.74
CA ASP A 69 -18.06 4.32 17.97
C ASP A 69 -19.43 3.69 17.70
N LEU A 70 -19.50 2.38 17.82
CA LEU A 70 -20.74 1.59 17.68
C LEU A 70 -21.19 0.98 19.00
N GLY A 71 -20.60 1.45 20.09
CA GLY A 71 -20.82 0.92 21.44
C GLY A 71 -19.88 -0.23 21.78
N ARG A 72 -19.91 -0.64 23.06
CA ARG A 72 -19.03 -1.66 23.63
C ARG A 72 -19.84 -2.64 24.47
N THR A 73 -19.53 -3.91 24.33
CA THR A 73 -20.02 -4.99 25.19
C THR A 73 -18.85 -5.69 25.88
N ALA A 74 -19.11 -6.62 26.79
CA ALA A 74 -18.08 -7.43 27.42
C ALA A 74 -17.25 -8.27 26.44
N GLN A 75 -17.73 -8.48 25.23
CA GLN A 75 -16.96 -9.14 24.17
C GLN A 75 -15.67 -8.39 23.83
N ALA A 76 -15.66 -7.07 23.93
CA ALA A 76 -14.50 -6.24 23.63
C ALA A 76 -13.30 -6.45 24.59
N ASP A 77 -13.50 -7.13 25.71
CA ASP A 77 -12.44 -7.47 26.68
C ASP A 77 -11.74 -8.80 26.35
N LYS A 78 -12.28 -9.57 25.42
CA LYS A 78 -11.68 -10.83 24.96
C LYS A 78 -10.53 -10.57 23.96
N PRO A 79 -9.59 -11.52 23.81
CA PRO A 79 -8.59 -11.50 22.73
C PRO A 79 -9.26 -11.45 21.35
N THR A 80 -8.64 -10.73 20.42
CA THR A 80 -9.24 -10.48 19.08
C THR A 80 -9.50 -11.77 18.29
N ASP A 81 -8.64 -12.78 18.39
CA ASP A 81 -8.82 -14.06 17.72
C ASP A 81 -10.07 -14.83 18.23
N ILE A 82 -10.39 -14.71 19.51
CA ILE A 82 -11.61 -15.28 20.12
C ILE A 82 -12.82 -14.46 19.63
N ARG A 83 -12.75 -13.14 19.64
CA ARG A 83 -13.83 -12.26 19.17
C ARG A 83 -14.20 -12.54 17.70
N VAL A 84 -13.21 -12.77 16.84
CA VAL A 84 -13.44 -13.12 15.43
C VAL A 84 -14.13 -14.48 15.29
N LYS A 85 -13.74 -15.50 16.07
CA LYS A 85 -14.38 -16.82 16.06
C LYS A 85 -15.82 -16.79 16.51
N GLU A 86 -16.12 -15.97 17.51
CA GLU A 86 -17.46 -15.88 18.13
C GLU A 86 -18.37 -14.86 17.45
N PHE A 87 -17.87 -14.07 16.49
CA PHE A 87 -18.54 -12.91 15.92
C PHE A 87 -19.96 -13.20 15.40
N ALA A 88 -20.15 -14.37 14.79
CA ALA A 88 -21.45 -14.73 14.22
C ALA A 88 -22.58 -14.90 15.26
N THR A 89 -22.22 -15.19 16.51
CA THR A 89 -23.17 -15.46 17.61
C THR A 89 -23.09 -14.45 18.75
N ALA A 90 -22.05 -13.63 18.78
CA ALA A 90 -21.79 -12.65 19.82
C ALA A 90 -22.18 -11.24 19.36
N ASN A 91 -22.72 -10.43 20.26
CA ASN A 91 -22.95 -9.03 20.02
C ASN A 91 -21.66 -8.25 20.30
N ASP A 92 -20.87 -7.94 19.27
CA ASP A 92 -19.58 -7.25 19.37
C ASP A 92 -19.47 -6.08 18.38
N PRO A 93 -20.20 -4.97 18.60
CA PRO A 93 -20.13 -3.81 17.72
C PRO A 93 -18.75 -3.15 17.71
N HIS A 94 -18.01 -3.23 18.84
CA HIS A 94 -16.65 -2.70 18.92
C HIS A 94 -15.66 -3.43 17.99
N LEU A 95 -15.87 -4.72 17.68
CA LEU A 95 -15.03 -5.42 16.69
C LEU A 95 -15.23 -4.85 15.28
N VAL A 96 -16.45 -4.43 14.95
CA VAL A 96 -16.73 -3.76 13.65
C VAL A 96 -15.98 -2.43 13.56
N ALA A 97 -16.05 -1.62 14.64
CA ALA A 97 -15.31 -0.35 14.70
C ALA A 97 -13.78 -0.58 14.62
N LEU A 98 -13.27 -1.61 15.30
CA LEU A 98 -11.86 -1.99 15.22
C LEU A 98 -11.46 -2.43 13.80
N TYR A 99 -12.31 -3.22 13.13
CA TYR A 99 -12.06 -3.68 11.76
C TYR A 99 -12.05 -2.51 10.75
N PHE A 100 -12.96 -1.56 10.91
CA PHE A 100 -12.94 -0.31 10.13
C PHE A 100 -11.62 0.44 10.32
N GLN A 101 -11.18 0.65 11.55
CA GLN A 101 -9.92 1.34 11.83
C GLN A 101 -8.69 0.53 11.37
N PHE A 102 -8.78 -0.80 11.39
CA PHE A 102 -7.73 -1.66 10.86
C PHE A 102 -7.57 -1.53 9.34
N GLY A 103 -8.67 -1.41 8.59
CA GLY A 103 -8.64 -1.09 7.16
C GLY A 103 -7.93 0.25 6.89
N ARG A 104 -8.24 1.29 7.66
CA ARG A 104 -7.55 2.58 7.58
C ARG A 104 -6.06 2.46 7.91
N TYR A 105 -5.71 1.69 8.95
CA TYR A 105 -4.31 1.41 9.30
C TYR A 105 -3.54 0.76 8.14
N LEU A 106 -4.13 -0.23 7.47
CA LEU A 106 -3.50 -0.89 6.34
C LEU A 106 -3.20 0.10 5.20
N LEU A 107 -4.13 0.98 4.87
CA LEU A 107 -3.94 1.98 3.82
C LEU A 107 -2.91 3.04 4.21
N ILE A 108 -3.00 3.61 5.42
CA ILE A 108 -2.02 4.58 5.95
C ILE A 108 -0.60 3.99 5.91
N SER A 109 -0.46 2.72 6.29
CA SER A 109 0.87 2.08 6.40
C SER A 109 1.47 1.66 5.06
N SER A 110 0.64 1.42 4.03
CA SER A 110 1.10 0.85 2.76
C SER A 110 1.13 1.82 1.59
N SER A 111 0.52 3.01 1.70
CA SER A 111 0.34 3.93 0.57
C SER A 111 0.61 5.38 0.97
N GLN A 112 1.85 5.68 1.35
CA GLN A 112 2.25 7.04 1.72
C GLN A 112 2.59 7.88 0.48
N PRO A 113 2.30 9.20 0.49
CA PRO A 113 2.69 10.12 -0.57
C PRO A 113 4.17 10.02 -0.95
N GLY A 114 4.46 10.02 -2.23
CA GLY A 114 5.83 9.86 -2.77
C GLY A 114 6.32 8.41 -2.80
N GLY A 115 5.52 7.44 -2.31
CA GLY A 115 5.78 6.01 -2.40
C GLY A 115 5.13 5.35 -3.62
N GLN A 116 5.17 4.03 -3.65
CA GLN A 116 4.42 3.21 -4.60
C GLN A 116 3.04 2.85 -4.00
N PRO A 117 2.03 2.55 -4.83
CA PRO A 117 0.74 2.10 -4.33
C PRO A 117 0.84 0.78 -3.57
N ALA A 118 -0.16 0.50 -2.72
CA ALA A 118 -0.35 -0.81 -2.12
C ALA A 118 -0.59 -1.87 -3.20
N ASN A 119 0.19 -2.94 -3.18
CA ASN A 119 -0.02 -4.10 -4.08
C ASN A 119 -1.03 -5.08 -3.49
N LEU A 120 -1.17 -6.30 -4.06
CA LEU A 120 -2.08 -7.35 -3.58
C LEU A 120 -1.92 -7.69 -2.08
N GLN A 121 -0.76 -7.46 -1.50
CA GLN A 121 -0.47 -7.70 -0.09
C GLN A 121 -0.12 -6.41 0.68
N GLY A 122 -0.49 -5.26 0.14
CA GLY A 122 -0.08 -3.97 0.69
C GLY A 122 1.43 -3.79 0.57
N ILE A 123 2.13 -3.90 1.70
CA ILE A 123 3.61 -3.97 1.78
C ILE A 123 4.09 -5.24 2.52
N TRP A 124 3.15 -6.09 2.97
CA TRP A 124 3.43 -7.23 3.86
C TRP A 124 3.67 -8.51 3.06
N ASN A 125 4.86 -8.66 2.53
CA ASN A 125 5.31 -9.86 1.85
C ASN A 125 6.66 -10.33 2.41
N GLN A 126 6.73 -11.57 2.84
CA GLN A 126 7.96 -12.22 3.32
C GLN A 126 8.52 -13.29 2.38
N LYS A 127 7.85 -13.51 1.22
CA LYS A 127 8.20 -14.60 0.31
C LYS A 127 8.88 -14.04 -0.95
N LEU A 128 9.90 -14.72 -1.44
CA LEU A 128 10.52 -14.41 -2.73
C LEU A 128 9.53 -14.67 -3.89
N ASN A 129 8.71 -15.73 -3.77
CA ASN A 129 7.63 -16.05 -4.69
C ASN A 129 6.28 -15.96 -3.96
N PRO A 130 5.73 -14.75 -3.80
CA PRO A 130 4.44 -14.56 -3.14
C PRO A 130 3.27 -15.02 -4.00
N ALA A 131 2.12 -15.21 -3.37
CA ALA A 131 0.87 -15.45 -4.09
C ALA A 131 0.61 -14.34 -5.11
N TRP A 132 0.25 -14.71 -6.34
CA TRP A 132 -0.03 -13.79 -7.44
C TRP A 132 1.12 -12.78 -7.72
N LYS A 133 2.33 -13.10 -7.25
CA LYS A 133 3.55 -12.30 -7.40
C LYS A 133 3.46 -10.87 -6.86
N CYS A 134 2.53 -10.59 -5.95
CA CYS A 134 2.25 -9.25 -5.40
C CYS A 134 2.08 -8.15 -6.46
N ARG A 135 1.51 -8.46 -7.61
CA ARG A 135 1.26 -7.49 -8.68
C ARG A 135 0.19 -6.47 -8.28
N TYR A 136 0.07 -5.43 -9.06
CA TYR A 136 -1.10 -4.56 -9.06
C TYR A 136 -2.14 -5.18 -10.00
N THR A 137 -3.05 -5.96 -9.43
CA THR A 137 -4.11 -6.60 -10.19
C THR A 137 -5.27 -5.62 -10.34
N THR A 138 -5.50 -5.20 -11.57
CA THR A 138 -6.33 -4.05 -11.93
C THR A 138 -7.69 -4.42 -12.51
N ASN A 139 -8.11 -5.66 -12.33
CA ASN A 139 -9.48 -6.09 -12.66
C ASN A 139 -10.42 -6.09 -11.44
N ILE A 140 -9.94 -5.72 -10.25
CA ILE A 140 -10.70 -5.44 -9.02
C ILE A 140 -9.79 -5.05 -7.83
N ASN A 141 -8.65 -5.74 -7.63
CA ASN A 141 -7.95 -5.71 -6.35
C ASN A 141 -7.30 -4.34 -6.07
N ALA A 142 -6.66 -3.75 -7.08
CA ALA A 142 -6.04 -2.44 -6.94
C ALA A 142 -7.10 -1.37 -6.64
N GLU A 143 -8.22 -1.39 -7.34
CA GLU A 143 -9.35 -0.49 -7.13
C GLU A 143 -9.93 -0.64 -5.71
N MET A 144 -10.20 -1.88 -5.26
CA MET A 144 -10.72 -2.15 -3.92
C MET A 144 -9.81 -1.65 -2.81
N ASN A 145 -8.50 -1.75 -2.97
CA ASN A 145 -7.56 -1.24 -1.97
C ASN A 145 -7.76 0.25 -1.71
N TYR A 146 -8.22 1.01 -2.69
CA TYR A 146 -8.34 2.48 -2.63
C TYR A 146 -9.76 3.02 -2.48
N TRP A 147 -10.80 2.17 -2.54
CA TRP A 147 -12.17 2.62 -2.29
C TRP A 147 -12.36 3.36 -0.95
N PRO A 148 -11.68 2.96 0.15
CA PRO A 148 -11.83 3.68 1.41
C PRO A 148 -11.07 5.01 1.47
N ALA A 149 -10.18 5.34 0.53
CA ALA A 149 -9.27 6.48 0.67
C ALA A 149 -10.01 7.80 0.90
N GLU A 150 -10.88 8.20 -0.01
CA GLU A 150 -11.59 9.47 0.07
C GLU A 150 -12.65 9.43 1.19
N VAL A 151 -13.52 8.42 1.18
CA VAL A 151 -14.65 8.30 2.12
C VAL A 151 -14.23 8.16 3.58
N THR A 152 -13.00 7.76 3.87
CA THR A 152 -12.47 7.66 5.24
C THR A 152 -11.45 8.75 5.58
N ASN A 153 -11.46 9.85 4.83
CA ASN A 153 -10.60 11.03 5.05
C ASN A 153 -9.09 10.69 5.01
N LEU A 154 -8.67 9.96 3.98
CA LEU A 154 -7.28 9.59 3.71
C LEU A 154 -6.88 9.92 2.25
N PRO A 155 -7.21 11.12 1.73
CA PRO A 155 -6.97 11.43 0.32
C PRO A 155 -5.49 11.39 -0.06
N GLU A 156 -4.58 11.68 0.88
CA GLU A 156 -3.13 11.61 0.62
C GLU A 156 -2.67 10.17 0.34
N MET A 157 -3.34 9.17 0.94
CA MET A 157 -3.03 7.76 0.69
C MET A 157 -3.48 7.30 -0.71
N HIS A 158 -4.34 8.06 -1.37
CA HIS A 158 -4.75 7.82 -2.75
C HIS A 158 -3.72 8.30 -3.78
N GLU A 159 -2.89 9.29 -3.44
CA GLU A 159 -1.91 9.91 -4.34
C GLU A 159 -0.99 8.90 -5.06
N PRO A 160 -0.40 7.89 -4.40
CA PRO A 160 0.45 6.93 -5.10
C PRO A 160 -0.29 6.15 -6.20
N PHE A 161 -1.57 5.84 -5.99
CA PHE A 161 -2.39 5.14 -6.96
C PHE A 161 -2.78 6.05 -8.13
N LEU A 162 -3.16 7.29 -7.87
CA LEU A 162 -3.46 8.29 -8.90
C LEU A 162 -2.22 8.59 -9.76
N GLN A 163 -1.04 8.65 -9.13
CA GLN A 163 0.22 8.80 -9.85
C GLN A 163 0.49 7.58 -10.75
N MET A 164 0.24 6.36 -10.27
CA MET A 164 0.35 5.15 -11.07
C MET A 164 -0.60 5.18 -12.28
N ILE A 165 -1.83 5.63 -12.12
CA ILE A 165 -2.80 5.77 -13.24
C ILE A 165 -2.26 6.72 -14.30
N LYS A 166 -1.70 7.86 -13.89
CA LYS A 166 -1.06 8.83 -14.79
C LYS A 166 0.10 8.21 -15.58
N GLU A 167 0.97 7.45 -14.90
CA GLU A 167 2.10 6.78 -15.53
C GLU A 167 1.65 5.66 -16.48
N LEU A 168 0.59 4.93 -16.13
CA LEU A 168 -0.04 3.92 -16.99
C LEU A 168 -0.70 4.54 -18.23
N TYR A 169 -1.28 5.72 -18.12
CA TYR A 169 -1.78 6.46 -19.28
C TYR A 169 -0.67 6.75 -20.29
N GLU A 170 0.50 7.17 -19.83
CA GLU A 170 1.65 7.45 -20.72
C GLU A 170 2.10 6.20 -21.48
N ASN A 171 2.32 5.09 -20.80
CA ASN A 171 2.75 3.83 -21.41
C ASN A 171 1.64 3.15 -22.22
N GLY A 172 0.39 3.28 -21.78
CA GLY A 172 -0.77 2.62 -22.38
C GLY A 172 -1.18 3.15 -23.74
N GLN A 173 -0.71 4.34 -24.13
CA GLN A 173 -0.95 4.89 -25.48
C GLN A 173 -0.26 4.04 -26.56
N GLU A 174 0.94 3.57 -26.31
CA GLU A 174 1.64 2.65 -27.21
C GLU A 174 0.87 1.31 -27.33
N ALA A 175 0.46 0.73 -26.20
CA ALA A 175 -0.32 -0.51 -26.20
C ALA A 175 -1.64 -0.37 -26.99
N ALA A 176 -2.35 0.75 -26.86
CA ALA A 176 -3.57 1.00 -27.62
C ALA A 176 -3.31 1.08 -29.12
N ARG A 177 -2.25 1.77 -29.53
CA ARG A 177 -1.88 1.94 -30.94
C ARG A 177 -1.37 0.64 -31.57
N GLU A 178 -0.39 -0.01 -30.95
CA GLU A 178 0.31 -1.13 -31.54
C GLU A 178 -0.48 -2.45 -31.47
N MET A 179 -1.22 -2.68 -30.39
CA MET A 179 -2.00 -3.92 -30.20
C MET A 179 -3.40 -3.86 -30.80
N TYR A 180 -4.00 -2.67 -30.82
CA TYR A 180 -5.44 -2.51 -31.15
C TYR A 180 -5.70 -1.54 -32.30
N GLY A 181 -4.72 -0.80 -32.79
CA GLY A 181 -4.92 0.24 -33.81
C GLY A 181 -5.83 1.37 -33.37
N CYS A 182 -5.94 1.61 -32.05
CA CYS A 182 -6.88 2.57 -31.47
C CYS A 182 -6.16 3.79 -30.90
N ARG A 183 -6.91 4.88 -30.77
CA ARG A 183 -6.52 6.07 -29.98
C ARG A 183 -6.78 5.82 -28.50
N GLY A 184 -6.21 6.68 -27.65
CA GLY A 184 -6.35 6.58 -26.20
C GLY A 184 -5.25 5.74 -25.58
N TRP A 185 -5.55 5.02 -24.54
CA TRP A 185 -4.60 4.18 -23.83
C TRP A 185 -5.25 2.86 -23.42
N MET A 186 -4.44 1.83 -23.20
CA MET A 186 -4.90 0.51 -22.84
C MET A 186 -4.12 -0.02 -21.64
N LEU A 187 -4.84 -0.67 -20.75
CA LEU A 187 -4.30 -1.45 -19.65
C LEU A 187 -5.06 -2.77 -19.56
N HIS A 188 -4.34 -3.86 -19.35
CA HIS A 188 -4.90 -5.18 -19.10
C HIS A 188 -5.00 -5.47 -17.59
N HIS A 189 -5.36 -6.69 -17.20
CA HIS A 189 -5.76 -7.05 -15.83
C HIS A 189 -4.66 -6.94 -14.76
N ASN A 190 -3.40 -6.72 -15.13
CA ASN A 190 -2.28 -6.55 -14.22
C ASN A 190 -1.31 -5.48 -14.71
N THR A 191 -0.68 -4.81 -13.77
CA THR A 191 0.53 -4.02 -14.00
C THR A 191 1.56 -4.30 -12.92
N ASP A 192 2.70 -3.66 -13.00
CA ASP A 192 3.82 -3.85 -12.09
C ASP A 192 4.53 -2.51 -11.78
N LEU A 193 5.69 -2.61 -11.11
CA LEU A 193 6.52 -1.46 -10.78
C LEU A 193 6.99 -0.68 -12.04
N TRP A 194 7.07 -1.35 -13.18
CA TRP A 194 7.54 -0.79 -14.47
C TRP A 194 6.40 -0.25 -15.32
N ARG A 195 5.16 -0.27 -14.81
CA ARG A 195 3.96 0.20 -15.52
C ARG A 195 3.70 -0.53 -16.82
N MET A 196 3.87 -1.86 -16.78
CA MET A 196 3.53 -2.71 -17.91
C MET A 196 2.02 -2.61 -18.23
N ASN A 197 1.69 -2.47 -19.51
CA ASN A 197 0.31 -2.37 -20.01
C ASN A 197 -0.14 -3.61 -20.80
N GLY A 198 0.79 -4.47 -21.22
CA GLY A 198 0.51 -5.66 -22.03
C GLY A 198 -0.33 -6.70 -21.31
N ALA A 199 -1.02 -7.55 -22.07
CA ALA A 199 -1.71 -8.72 -21.52
C ALA A 199 -0.71 -9.75 -21.00
N VAL A 200 -0.94 -10.27 -19.82
CA VAL A 200 -0.10 -11.30 -19.18
C VAL A 200 -0.95 -12.47 -18.72
N ASP A 201 -0.26 -13.56 -18.34
CA ASP A 201 -0.84 -14.82 -17.92
C ASP A 201 -1.56 -15.55 -19.08
N LYS A 202 -2.76 -16.08 -18.88
CA LYS A 202 -3.46 -16.88 -19.88
C LYS A 202 -4.42 -16.04 -20.72
N ALA A 203 -4.64 -16.45 -21.98
CA ALA A 203 -5.49 -15.70 -22.90
C ALA A 203 -6.91 -15.42 -22.40
N TYR A 204 -7.46 -16.30 -21.54
CA TYR A 204 -8.82 -16.11 -21.02
C TYR A 204 -8.92 -15.10 -19.85
N CYS A 205 -7.79 -14.70 -19.24
CA CYS A 205 -7.76 -13.71 -18.15
C CYS A 205 -6.91 -12.49 -18.47
N GLY A 206 -5.90 -12.63 -19.32
CA GLY A 206 -4.98 -11.53 -19.65
C GLY A 206 -5.66 -10.31 -20.27
N PRO A 207 -6.36 -10.45 -21.38
CA PRO A 207 -7.11 -9.34 -21.98
C PRO A 207 -8.28 -8.91 -21.09
N TRP A 208 -8.19 -7.69 -20.57
CA TRP A 208 -9.24 -7.06 -19.75
C TRP A 208 -9.52 -5.64 -20.30
N PRO A 209 -10.43 -5.49 -21.27
CA PRO A 209 -10.54 -4.26 -22.08
C PRO A 209 -11.09 -3.05 -21.30
N THR A 210 -11.71 -3.24 -20.14
CA THR A 210 -12.35 -2.16 -19.37
C THR A 210 -11.48 -1.62 -18.23
N CYS A 211 -10.28 -2.13 -18.05
CA CYS A 211 -9.43 -1.83 -16.91
C CYS A 211 -9.13 -0.33 -16.77
N ASN A 212 -8.63 0.28 -17.83
CA ASN A 212 -8.28 1.69 -17.83
C ASN A 212 -9.50 2.61 -17.58
N ALA A 213 -10.67 2.26 -18.12
CA ALA A 213 -11.90 2.99 -17.84
C ALA A 213 -12.31 2.88 -16.36
N TRP A 214 -12.15 1.70 -15.75
CA TRP A 214 -12.44 1.53 -14.33
C TRP A 214 -11.49 2.34 -13.45
N LEU A 215 -10.21 2.37 -13.76
CA LEU A 215 -9.25 3.22 -13.04
C LEU A 215 -9.60 4.70 -13.10
N CYS A 216 -10.22 5.18 -14.20
CA CYS A 216 -10.67 6.57 -14.32
C CYS A 216 -11.75 6.96 -13.28
N HIS A 217 -12.49 6.00 -12.70
CA HIS A 217 -13.41 6.28 -11.60
C HIS A 217 -12.68 6.84 -10.38
N HIS A 218 -11.47 6.39 -10.09
CA HIS A 218 -10.66 6.94 -8.98
C HIS A 218 -10.29 8.42 -9.18
N LEU A 219 -10.08 8.85 -10.43
CA LEU A 219 -9.86 10.26 -10.76
C LEU A 219 -11.14 11.08 -10.54
N TRP A 220 -12.29 10.50 -10.90
CA TRP A 220 -13.59 11.12 -10.68
C TRP A 220 -13.92 11.22 -9.19
N ASP A 221 -13.74 10.16 -8.44
CA ASP A 221 -13.93 10.15 -6.98
C ASP A 221 -13.06 11.22 -6.31
N ARG A 222 -11.78 11.30 -6.71
CA ARG A 222 -10.86 12.34 -6.22
C ARG A 222 -11.32 13.75 -6.53
N TYR A 223 -12.01 13.96 -7.64
CA TYR A 223 -12.57 15.26 -8.01
C TYR A 223 -13.82 15.62 -7.18
N LEU A 224 -14.61 14.62 -6.78
CA LEU A 224 -15.82 14.83 -6.00
C LEU A 224 -15.57 15.14 -4.52
N TYR A 225 -14.47 14.65 -3.94
CA TYR A 225 -14.08 14.85 -2.54
C TYR A 225 -13.04 15.96 -2.38
#